data_8af3921dc5346249122b2cc599b2c059
#
_entry.id   8af3921dc5346249122b2cc599b2c059
#
_cell.length_a   1.000
_cell.length_b   1.000
_cell.length_c   1.000
_cell.angle_alpha   90.00
_cell.angle_beta   90.00
_cell.angle_gamma   90.00
#
_symmetry.space_group_name_H-M   'P 1'
#
loop_
_entity.id
_entity.type
_entity.pdbx_description
1 polymer ?
#
loop_
_entity_poly.entity_id
_entity_poly.type
_entity_poly.pdbx_seq_one_letter_code
_entity_poly.pdbx_strand_id
1 'polypeptide(L)'
;MTRTIWLKGIKMMNDSSIDVLNLTTDELRKKFEAEKIEPYRAVQVHQWIFEKGVYDFDRMTNLSVALREQLKKSFSVGLPTEVEKQRSAGDKSAKLLIRLKNGDFVETVYISELNRRTICLSSQVGCKFHCAFCASGQNGFLRNLAMGEILSQVLLA
;
A
#
# COMPACT_ATOMS: atom_id res chain seq x y z
N MET A 1 16.31 -14.78 27.50
CA MET A 1 16.42 -15.86 26.47
C MET A 1 15.62 -15.43 25.27
N THR A 2 16.26 -14.80 24.30
CA THR A 2 15.66 -14.20 23.10
C THR A 2 15.57 -15.27 22.01
N ARG A 3 14.36 -15.68 21.66
CA ARG A 3 14.13 -16.59 20.52
C ARG A 3 14.19 -15.78 19.23
N THR A 4 15.30 -15.89 18.52
CA THR A 4 15.45 -15.42 17.15
C THR A 4 14.65 -16.33 16.23
N ILE A 5 13.50 -15.86 15.73
CA ILE A 5 12.71 -16.57 14.71
C ILE A 5 13.33 -16.22 13.36
N TRP A 6 14.03 -17.17 12.77
CA TRP A 6 14.52 -17.11 11.39
C TRP A 6 13.35 -17.22 10.42
N LEU A 7 12.97 -16.13 9.77
CA LEU A 7 12.04 -16.14 8.65
C LEU A 7 12.80 -16.54 7.38
N LYS A 8 12.78 -17.85 7.06
CA LYS A 8 13.16 -18.37 5.74
C LYS A 8 12.03 -18.12 4.75
N GLY A 9 12.33 -17.45 3.61
CA GLY A 9 11.48 -17.51 2.41
C GLY A 9 10.80 -16.22 1.98
N ILE A 10 11.42 -15.04 2.11
CA ILE A 10 10.97 -13.88 1.34
C ILE A 10 11.74 -13.88 0.02
N LYS A 11 11.05 -14.28 -1.06
CA LYS A 11 11.54 -14.08 -2.43
C LYS A 11 11.73 -12.57 -2.62
N MET A 12 12.97 -12.11 -2.71
CA MET A 12 13.30 -10.72 -3.04
C MET A 12 12.63 -10.41 -4.38
N MET A 13 11.54 -9.68 -4.36
CA MET A 13 10.94 -9.15 -5.59
C MET A 13 11.92 -8.12 -6.15
N ASN A 14 12.12 -8.18 -7.45
CA ASN A 14 13.02 -7.30 -8.20
C ASN A 14 12.71 -5.84 -7.85
N ASP A 15 13.63 -5.15 -7.17
CA ASP A 15 13.45 -3.81 -6.58
C ASP A 15 13.39 -2.69 -7.65
N SER A 16 13.35 -3.05 -8.93
CA SER A 16 13.34 -2.13 -10.08
C SER A 16 11.95 -1.85 -10.64
N SER A 17 10.89 -2.51 -10.15
CA SER A 17 9.54 -2.28 -10.68
C SER A 17 8.92 -0.98 -10.15
N ILE A 18 8.28 -0.22 -11.05
CA ILE A 18 7.59 1.02 -10.71
C ILE A 18 6.28 0.68 -9.99
N ASP A 19 6.10 1.19 -8.77
CA ASP A 19 4.85 1.02 -8.05
C ASP A 19 3.78 1.96 -8.61
N VAL A 20 2.72 1.37 -9.17
CA VAL A 20 1.60 2.09 -9.78
C VAL A 20 0.90 3.02 -8.78
N LEU A 21 0.89 2.66 -7.49
CA LEU A 21 0.28 3.50 -6.45
C LEU A 21 1.01 4.83 -6.21
N ASN A 22 2.25 4.95 -6.66
CA ASN A 22 3.03 6.18 -6.58
C ASN A 22 2.83 7.11 -7.80
N LEU A 23 1.98 6.74 -8.73
CA LEU A 23 1.74 7.49 -9.96
C LEU A 23 0.29 7.98 -10.04
N THR A 24 0.12 9.22 -10.41
CA THR A 24 -1.18 9.73 -10.90
C THR A 24 -1.54 9.06 -12.21
N THR A 25 -2.81 9.13 -12.61
CA THR A 25 -3.26 8.56 -13.90
C THR A 25 -2.49 9.15 -15.08
N ASP A 26 -2.16 10.45 -15.04
CA ASP A 26 -1.43 11.09 -16.13
C ASP A 26 0.05 10.71 -16.17
N GLU A 27 0.68 10.52 -15.01
CA GLU A 27 2.03 10.00 -14.94
C GLU A 27 2.10 8.55 -15.41
N LEU A 28 1.12 7.73 -15.05
CA LEU A 28 1.02 6.35 -15.52
C LEU A 28 0.80 6.29 -17.04
N ARG A 29 -0.02 7.19 -17.63
CA ARG A 29 -0.17 7.33 -19.09
C ARG A 29 1.17 7.59 -19.77
N LYS A 30 1.94 8.57 -19.28
CA LYS A 30 3.26 8.89 -19.83
C LYS A 30 4.23 7.71 -19.73
N LYS A 31 4.19 6.96 -18.64
CA LYS A 31 5.00 5.75 -18.47
C LYS A 31 4.60 4.66 -19.46
N PHE A 32 3.30 4.47 -19.67
CA PHE A 32 2.77 3.51 -20.64
C PHE A 32 3.19 3.87 -22.07
N GLU A 33 3.08 5.14 -22.46
CA GLU A 33 3.57 5.63 -23.77
C GLU A 33 5.05 5.30 -23.98
N ALA A 34 5.89 5.54 -22.98
CA ALA A 34 7.32 5.22 -23.05
C ALA A 34 7.59 3.72 -23.25
N GLU A 35 6.70 2.85 -22.77
CA GLU A 35 6.77 1.39 -22.94
C GLU A 35 5.94 0.87 -24.13
N LYS A 36 5.44 1.76 -24.99
CA LYS A 36 4.60 1.43 -26.16
C LYS A 36 3.29 0.71 -25.76
N ILE A 37 2.77 1.07 -24.59
CA ILE A 37 1.45 0.65 -24.11
C ILE A 37 0.47 1.79 -24.38
N GLU A 38 -0.73 1.46 -24.86
CA GLU A 38 -1.80 2.44 -25.11
C GLU A 38 -2.15 3.25 -23.86
N PRO A 39 -2.10 4.61 -23.88
CA PRO A 39 -2.23 5.44 -22.68
C PRO A 39 -3.55 5.26 -21.92
N TYR A 40 -4.65 4.97 -22.63
CA TYR A 40 -5.96 4.75 -21.99
C TYR A 40 -5.97 3.52 -21.05
N ARG A 41 -5.03 2.59 -21.21
CA ARG A 41 -4.88 1.44 -20.33
C ARG A 41 -4.53 1.84 -18.89
N ALA A 42 -3.92 3.00 -18.70
CA ALA A 42 -3.65 3.54 -17.36
C ALA A 42 -4.94 3.74 -16.54
N VAL A 43 -5.98 4.27 -17.19
CA VAL A 43 -7.30 4.41 -16.56
C VAL A 43 -7.87 3.04 -16.17
N GLN A 44 -7.76 2.06 -17.06
CA GLN A 44 -8.26 0.70 -16.78
C GLN A 44 -7.53 0.06 -15.61
N VAL A 45 -6.20 0.20 -15.53
CA VAL A 45 -5.41 -0.31 -14.40
C VAL A 45 -5.83 0.36 -13.09
N HIS A 46 -5.96 1.69 -13.06
CA HIS A 46 -6.42 2.42 -11.87
C HIS A 46 -7.86 2.03 -11.47
N GLN A 47 -8.78 1.83 -12.43
CA GLN A 47 -10.12 1.34 -12.12
C GLN A 47 -10.10 -0.06 -11.47
N TRP A 48 -9.24 -0.96 -11.94
CA TRP A 48 -9.09 -2.26 -11.29
C TRP A 48 -8.61 -2.14 -9.86
N ILE A 49 -7.65 -1.26 -9.61
CA ILE A 49 -7.07 -1.07 -8.28
C ILE A 49 -8.05 -0.36 -7.34
N PHE A 50 -8.54 0.83 -7.73
CA PHE A 50 -9.27 1.71 -6.83
C PHE A 50 -10.78 1.48 -6.76
N GLU A 51 -11.39 0.97 -7.84
CA GLU A 51 -12.83 0.73 -7.86
C GLU A 51 -13.16 -0.75 -7.58
N LYS A 52 -12.33 -1.68 -8.06
CA LYS A 52 -12.60 -3.12 -7.95
C LYS A 52 -11.77 -3.83 -6.88
N GLY A 53 -10.79 -3.17 -6.26
CA GLY A 53 -9.92 -3.76 -5.24
C GLY A 53 -9.08 -4.93 -5.76
N VAL A 54 -8.67 -4.89 -7.04
CA VAL A 54 -7.85 -5.94 -7.67
C VAL A 54 -6.43 -5.44 -7.84
N TYR A 55 -5.49 -6.09 -7.20
CA TYR A 55 -4.08 -5.68 -7.09
C TYR A 55 -3.12 -6.61 -7.86
N ASP A 56 -3.65 -7.62 -8.49
CA ASP A 56 -2.91 -8.58 -9.32
C ASP A 56 -3.27 -8.35 -10.79
N PHE A 57 -2.28 -8.04 -11.62
CA PHE A 57 -2.46 -7.82 -13.05
C PHE A 57 -3.07 -9.04 -13.75
N ASP A 58 -2.80 -10.26 -13.27
CA ASP A 58 -3.38 -11.47 -13.88
C ASP A 58 -4.90 -11.54 -13.75
N ARG A 59 -5.47 -10.87 -12.77
CA ARG A 59 -6.92 -10.78 -12.52
C ARG A 59 -7.60 -9.64 -13.28
N MET A 60 -6.86 -8.77 -13.97
CA MET A 60 -7.41 -7.66 -14.76
C MET A 60 -7.88 -8.14 -16.13
N THR A 61 -9.05 -8.78 -16.18
CA THR A 61 -9.52 -9.59 -17.31
C THR A 61 -9.80 -8.82 -18.60
N ASN A 62 -10.00 -7.50 -18.55
CA ASN A 62 -10.14 -6.66 -19.74
C ASN A 62 -8.80 -6.23 -20.37
N LEU A 63 -7.67 -6.64 -19.76
CA LEU A 63 -6.36 -6.50 -20.34
C LEU A 63 -5.96 -7.83 -21.02
N SER A 64 -5.32 -7.75 -22.19
CA SER A 64 -4.82 -8.94 -22.87
C SER A 64 -3.74 -9.65 -22.05
N VAL A 65 -3.59 -10.96 -22.23
CA VAL A 65 -2.56 -11.75 -21.52
C VAL A 65 -1.17 -11.17 -21.78
N ALA A 66 -0.85 -10.82 -23.03
CA ALA A 66 0.44 -10.21 -23.38
C ALA A 66 0.69 -8.90 -22.62
N LEU A 67 -0.32 -8.04 -22.49
CA LEU A 67 -0.21 -6.79 -21.75
C LEU A 67 0.00 -7.03 -20.24
N ARG A 68 -0.71 -7.99 -19.65
CA ARG A 68 -0.51 -8.33 -18.22
C ARG A 68 0.91 -8.81 -17.96
N GLU A 69 1.48 -9.64 -18.84
CA GLU A 69 2.87 -10.07 -18.75
C GLU A 69 3.87 -8.92 -18.90
N GLN A 70 3.58 -7.97 -19.81
CA GLN A 70 4.39 -6.76 -19.96
C GLN A 70 4.34 -5.90 -18.70
N LEU A 71 3.14 -5.66 -18.15
CA LEU A 71 2.98 -4.87 -16.92
C LEU A 71 3.73 -5.48 -15.73
N LYS A 72 3.69 -6.78 -15.55
CA LYS A 72 4.41 -7.47 -14.45
C LYS A 72 5.94 -7.31 -14.52
N LYS A 73 6.51 -7.02 -15.69
CA LYS A 73 7.96 -6.80 -15.83
C LYS A 73 8.40 -5.43 -15.34
N SER A 74 7.61 -4.40 -15.61
CA SER A 74 7.98 -3.00 -15.36
C SER A 74 7.25 -2.38 -14.17
N PHE A 75 6.08 -2.90 -13.81
CA PHE A 75 5.20 -2.32 -12.81
C PHE A 75 4.83 -3.31 -11.72
N SER A 76 4.45 -2.77 -10.56
CA SER A 76 3.90 -3.53 -9.44
C SER A 76 2.79 -2.74 -8.76
N VAL A 77 1.94 -3.43 -7.99
CA VAL A 77 1.02 -2.79 -7.06
C VAL A 77 1.53 -3.04 -5.65
N GLY A 78 2.03 -1.98 -5.03
CA GLY A 78 2.78 -2.04 -3.80
C GLY A 78 1.92 -2.15 -2.55
N LEU A 79 1.15 -3.23 -2.38
CA LEU A 79 0.45 -3.44 -1.12
C LEU A 79 1.42 -3.86 -0.01
N PRO A 80 1.31 -3.25 1.19
CA PRO A 80 2.03 -3.69 2.37
C PRO A 80 1.39 -4.96 2.95
N THR A 81 2.01 -5.52 3.98
CA THR A 81 1.53 -6.71 4.67
C THR A 81 0.80 -6.32 5.96
N GLU A 82 -0.45 -6.73 6.14
CA GLU A 82 -1.10 -6.71 7.44
C GLU A 82 -0.37 -7.70 8.37
N VAL A 83 0.14 -7.20 9.49
CA VAL A 83 0.87 -8.00 10.49
C VAL A 83 -0.04 -8.38 11.63
N GLU A 84 -0.85 -7.43 12.10
CA GLU A 84 -1.79 -7.60 13.19
C GLU A 84 -3.04 -6.76 12.95
N LYS A 85 -4.19 -7.28 13.34
CA LYS A 85 -5.47 -6.57 13.33
C LYS A 85 -6.15 -6.69 14.68
N GLN A 86 -6.25 -5.57 15.39
CA GLN A 86 -6.97 -5.47 16.65
C GLN A 86 -8.36 -4.90 16.37
N ARG A 87 -9.42 -5.59 16.82
CA ARG A 87 -10.80 -5.17 16.65
C ARG A 87 -11.37 -4.65 17.97
N SER A 88 -12.16 -3.59 17.89
CA SER A 88 -12.95 -3.11 19.03
C SER A 88 -14.03 -4.13 19.40
N ALA A 89 -14.27 -4.30 20.70
CA ALA A 89 -15.36 -5.14 21.19
C ALA A 89 -16.73 -4.44 21.15
N GLY A 90 -16.74 -3.11 21.12
CA GLY A 90 -17.96 -2.31 21.20
C GLY A 90 -18.55 -1.87 19.86
N ASP A 91 -17.71 -1.85 18.80
CA ASP A 91 -18.10 -1.42 17.46
C ASP A 91 -17.32 -2.21 16.39
N LYS A 92 -17.43 -1.78 15.13
CA LYS A 92 -16.67 -2.42 14.02
C LYS A 92 -15.31 -1.76 13.75
N SER A 93 -14.83 -0.91 14.66
CA SER A 93 -13.51 -0.25 14.50
C SER A 93 -12.38 -1.25 14.62
N ALA A 94 -11.30 -1.00 13.91
CA ALA A 94 -10.13 -1.86 13.91
C ALA A 94 -8.84 -1.04 13.74
N LYS A 95 -7.80 -1.45 14.45
CA LYS A 95 -6.43 -0.96 14.27
C LYS A 95 -5.62 -2.03 13.56
N LEU A 96 -4.93 -1.65 12.50
CA LEU A 96 -4.05 -2.50 11.70
C LEU A 96 -2.60 -2.08 11.94
N LEU A 97 -1.76 -3.04 12.28
CA LEU A 97 -0.31 -2.90 12.20
C LEU A 97 0.11 -3.39 10.82
N ILE A 98 0.76 -2.53 10.06
CA ILE A 98 1.12 -2.74 8.65
C ILE A 98 2.63 -2.68 8.51
N ARG A 99 3.21 -3.66 7.84
CA ARG A 99 4.61 -3.68 7.45
C ARG A 99 4.75 -3.23 5.99
N LEU A 100 5.46 -2.14 5.77
CA LEU A 100 5.79 -1.60 4.46
C LEU A 100 6.82 -2.47 3.72
N LYS A 101 6.99 -2.28 2.41
CA LYS A 101 7.92 -3.07 1.59
C LYS A 101 9.38 -3.00 2.06
N ASN A 102 9.80 -1.84 2.57
CA ASN A 102 11.15 -1.63 3.10
C ASN A 102 11.35 -2.18 4.53
N GLY A 103 10.32 -2.77 5.14
CA GLY A 103 10.37 -3.36 6.48
C GLY A 103 9.92 -2.44 7.60
N ASP A 104 9.66 -1.15 7.34
CA ASP A 104 9.10 -0.22 8.34
C ASP A 104 7.67 -0.61 8.73
N PHE A 105 7.26 -0.18 9.93
CA PHE A 105 5.91 -0.42 10.45
C PHE A 105 5.14 0.88 10.61
N VAL A 106 3.86 0.84 10.27
CA VAL A 106 2.91 1.92 10.51
C VAL A 106 1.59 1.38 11.01
N GLU A 107 0.81 2.22 11.68
CA GLU A 107 -0.53 1.88 12.12
C GLU A 107 -1.58 2.61 11.28
N THR A 108 -2.69 1.94 11.01
CA THR A 108 -3.88 2.49 10.36
C THR A 108 -5.08 2.14 11.20
N VAL A 109 -6.00 3.08 11.43
CA VAL A 109 -7.20 2.85 12.21
C VAL A 109 -8.44 3.06 11.36
N TYR A 110 -9.24 2.01 11.21
CA TYR A 110 -10.58 2.08 10.67
C TYR A 110 -11.56 2.35 11.82
N ILE A 111 -12.32 3.43 11.74
CA ILE A 111 -13.31 3.85 12.72
C ILE A 111 -14.70 3.72 12.08
N SER A 112 -15.55 2.90 12.70
CA SER A 112 -16.91 2.63 12.24
C SER A 112 -17.91 3.25 13.21
N GLU A 113 -18.58 4.30 12.77
CA GLU A 113 -19.72 4.91 13.46
C GLU A 113 -21.02 4.57 12.72
N LEU A 114 -22.18 4.81 13.34
CA LEU A 114 -23.50 4.45 12.80
C LEU A 114 -23.69 4.91 11.35
N ASN A 115 -23.30 6.14 11.03
CA ASN A 115 -23.51 6.77 9.72
C ASN A 115 -22.21 7.24 9.04
N ARG A 116 -21.04 6.96 9.63
CA ARG A 116 -19.76 7.43 9.11
C ARG A 116 -18.70 6.34 9.23
N ARG A 117 -17.87 6.27 8.19
CA ARG A 117 -16.65 5.46 8.19
C ARG A 117 -15.45 6.39 8.01
N THR A 118 -14.49 6.30 8.89
CA THR A 118 -13.28 7.12 8.88
C THR A 118 -12.06 6.21 8.88
N ILE A 119 -11.04 6.56 8.11
CA ILE A 119 -9.75 5.88 8.14
C ILE A 119 -8.72 6.91 8.60
N CYS A 120 -8.05 6.64 9.70
CA CYS A 120 -6.91 7.39 10.17
C CYS A 120 -5.64 6.74 9.61
N LEU A 121 -4.89 7.47 8.80
CA LEU A 121 -3.72 6.98 8.08
C LEU A 121 -2.45 7.54 8.69
N SER A 122 -1.39 6.74 8.70
CA SER A 122 -0.04 7.24 8.94
C SER A 122 0.49 7.92 7.67
N SER A 123 1.12 9.07 7.82
CA SER A 123 1.84 9.79 6.75
C SER A 123 3.35 9.82 6.96
N GLN A 124 3.81 9.29 8.09
CA GLN A 124 5.22 9.24 8.49
C GLN A 124 5.51 7.91 9.19
N VAL A 125 6.76 7.48 9.14
CA VAL A 125 7.29 6.46 10.06
C VAL A 125 7.87 7.19 11.26
N GLY A 126 7.24 6.99 12.43
CA GLY A 126 7.51 7.78 13.62
C GLY A 126 6.95 9.21 13.53
N CYS A 127 7.42 10.13 14.38
CA CYS A 127 6.95 11.50 14.40
C CYS A 127 8.07 12.47 14.83
N LYS A 128 8.21 13.57 14.08
CA LYS A 128 9.24 14.59 14.35
C LYS A 128 8.93 15.53 15.52
N PHE A 129 7.70 15.53 16.04
CA PHE A 129 7.30 16.45 17.09
C PHE A 129 7.64 15.99 18.52
N HIS A 130 7.96 14.71 18.72
CA HIS A 130 8.40 14.14 20.01
C HIS A 130 7.53 14.53 21.22
N CYS A 131 6.21 14.62 21.06
CA CYS A 131 5.31 14.95 22.15
C CYS A 131 5.42 13.89 23.27
N ALA A 132 5.65 14.30 24.52
CA ALA A 132 5.90 13.41 25.66
C ALA A 132 4.74 12.44 25.96
N PHE A 133 3.52 12.79 25.57
CA PHE A 133 2.30 11.99 25.77
C PHE A 133 1.94 11.11 24.56
N CYS A 134 2.67 11.18 23.45
CA CYS A 134 2.30 10.53 22.19
C CYS A 134 3.22 9.33 21.91
N ALA A 135 2.64 8.13 21.86
CA ALA A 135 3.38 6.91 21.57
C ALA A 135 4.10 6.94 20.20
N SER A 136 3.47 7.55 19.17
CA SER A 136 4.06 7.67 17.85
C SER A 136 5.33 8.56 17.82
N GLY A 137 5.49 9.46 18.81
CA GLY A 137 6.67 10.31 18.93
C GLY A 137 7.84 9.68 19.67
N GLN A 138 7.61 8.63 20.44
CA GLN A 138 8.64 8.04 21.32
C GLN A 138 9.79 7.37 20.54
N ASN A 139 9.51 6.81 19.38
CA ASN A 139 10.51 6.15 18.52
C ASN A 139 11.25 7.10 17.56
N GLY A 140 10.99 8.42 17.68
CA GLY A 140 11.59 9.41 16.79
C GLY A 140 10.95 9.42 15.39
N PHE A 141 11.50 10.29 14.52
CA PHE A 141 11.11 10.42 13.13
C PHE A 141 12.10 9.69 12.24
N LEU A 142 11.62 8.82 11.38
CA LEU A 142 12.44 8.13 10.41
C LEU A 142 12.33 8.80 9.02
N ARG A 143 11.12 8.88 8.47
CA ARG A 143 10.84 9.46 7.16
C ARG A 143 9.35 9.77 6.95
N ASN A 144 9.06 10.57 5.91
CA ASN A 144 7.71 10.65 5.37
C ASN A 144 7.39 9.41 4.53
N LEU A 145 6.12 9.05 4.45
CA LEU A 145 5.65 8.01 3.55
C LEU A 145 5.50 8.54 2.11
N ALA A 146 5.74 7.67 1.14
CA ALA A 146 5.42 7.92 -0.24
C ALA A 146 3.89 7.87 -0.47
N MET A 147 3.41 8.46 -1.57
CA MET A 147 1.98 8.48 -1.91
C MET A 147 1.39 7.07 -1.95
N GLY A 148 2.05 6.13 -2.59
CA GLY A 148 1.61 4.74 -2.69
C GLY A 148 1.53 4.04 -1.33
N GLU A 149 2.44 4.34 -0.40
CA GLU A 149 2.40 3.81 0.96
C GLU A 149 1.22 4.35 1.77
N ILE A 150 0.81 5.61 1.54
CA ILE A 150 -0.37 6.19 2.17
C ILE A 150 -1.64 5.59 1.56
N LEU A 151 -1.75 5.53 0.22
CA LEU A 151 -2.90 4.99 -0.48
C LEU A 151 -3.11 3.50 -0.19
N SER A 152 -2.03 2.73 -0.10
CA SER A 152 -2.12 1.29 0.19
C SER A 152 -2.73 0.98 1.56
N GLN A 153 -2.62 1.88 2.53
CA GLN A 153 -3.30 1.75 3.83
C GLN A 153 -4.83 1.80 3.67
N VAL A 154 -5.34 2.69 2.77
CA VAL A 154 -6.78 2.76 2.46
C VAL A 154 -7.26 1.47 1.81
N LEU A 155 -6.45 0.89 0.92
CA LEU A 155 -6.81 -0.32 0.18
C LEU A 155 -6.81 -1.58 1.06
N LEU A 156 -6.15 -1.56 2.23
CA LEU A 156 -6.12 -2.66 3.20
C LEU A 156 -7.20 -2.54 4.29
N ALA A 157 -7.65 -1.34 4.64
CA ALA A 157 -8.56 -1.10 5.75
C ALA A 157 -10.01 -1.48 5.43
#